data_2aacaa64f05275dcf05b2f7546cbd262
#
_entry.id   2aacaa64f05275dcf05b2f7546cbd262
#
_cell.length_a   1.000
_cell.length_b   1.000
_cell.length_c   1.000
_cell.angle_alpha   90.00
_cell.angle_beta   90.00
_cell.angle_gamma   90.00
#
_symmetry.space_group_name_H-M   'P 1'
#
loop_
_entity.id
_entity.type
_entity.pdbx_description
1 polymer ?
#
loop_
_entity_poly.entity_id
_entity_poly.type
_entity_poly.pdbx_seq_one_letter_code
_entity_poly.pdbx_strand_id
1 'polypeptide(L)'
;MLKSNDFRLLMFQNKHWNWKLMLDLKIIERFYASFPAKVDYARTILSRPLTYTEKILFGHLNSESSIVNAKRGSSYNDFNPDRVAMQDATAQMALLQFMMAGKDKVSVPSTVHCDHLIQAKVGSDIDLARAIDSNSEVYNFLESVSKKYGIGFWKPGAGIIHQV
;
A
#
# COMPACT_ATOMS: atom_id res chain seq x y z
N MET A 1 19.98 10.55 -16.89
CA MET A 1 20.59 9.66 -15.87
C MET A 1 20.67 10.47 -14.58
N LEU A 2 19.64 10.44 -13.75
CA LEU A 2 19.58 11.17 -12.47
C LEU A 2 20.56 10.51 -11.50
N LYS A 3 21.45 11.31 -10.91
CA LYS A 3 22.46 10.82 -9.95
C LYS A 3 21.76 10.39 -8.67
N SER A 4 22.19 9.29 -8.06
CA SER A 4 21.63 8.70 -6.83
C SER A 4 21.47 9.68 -5.64
N ASN A 5 22.13 10.81 -5.67
CA ASN A 5 22.01 11.87 -4.66
C ASN A 5 20.75 12.73 -4.79
N ASP A 6 20.17 12.84 -5.99
CA ASP A 6 18.96 13.65 -6.20
C ASP A 6 17.72 12.98 -5.62
N PHE A 7 17.70 11.65 -5.59
CA PHE A 7 16.62 10.87 -4.98
C PHE A 7 16.55 11.06 -3.46
N ARG A 8 17.70 11.20 -2.80
CA ARG A 8 17.78 11.51 -1.36
C ARG A 8 17.30 12.93 -1.06
N LEU A 9 17.63 13.92 -1.89
CA LEU A 9 17.21 15.31 -1.67
C LEU A 9 15.69 15.52 -1.80
N LEU A 10 15.05 14.85 -2.75
CA LEU A 10 13.59 14.89 -2.94
C LEU A 10 12.81 14.26 -1.77
N MET A 11 13.38 13.25 -1.14
CA MET A 11 12.81 12.62 0.07
C MET A 11 12.95 13.47 1.33
N PHE A 12 13.97 14.34 1.41
CA PHE A 12 14.28 15.12 2.63
C PHE A 12 13.56 16.47 2.73
N GLN A 13 12.89 16.96 1.69
CA GLN A 13 12.21 18.27 1.73
C GLN A 13 10.87 18.27 2.47
N ASN A 14 10.30 17.11 2.80
CA ASN A 14 9.10 17.02 3.62
C ASN A 14 9.44 16.66 5.07
N LYS A 15 9.67 17.68 5.91
CA LYS A 15 10.00 17.57 7.35
C LYS A 15 8.94 16.86 8.22
N HIS A 16 7.84 16.34 7.65
CA HIS A 16 6.75 15.70 8.39
C HIS A 16 6.52 14.22 8.02
N TRP A 17 7.35 13.64 7.15
CA TRP A 17 7.22 12.23 6.82
C TRP A 17 7.86 11.37 7.90
N ASN A 18 7.02 10.68 8.64
CA ASN A 18 7.49 9.67 9.60
C ASN A 18 7.82 8.37 8.82
N TRP A 19 8.94 8.39 8.09
CA TRP A 19 9.47 7.23 7.35
C TRP A 19 9.66 5.98 8.23
N LYS A 20 9.71 6.13 9.57
CA LYS A 20 9.70 5.02 10.52
C LYS A 20 8.46 4.15 10.42
N LEU A 21 7.32 4.71 9.99
CA LEU A 21 6.09 3.93 9.75
C LEU A 21 6.11 3.19 8.40
N MET A 22 6.88 3.69 7.43
CA MET A 22 6.92 3.11 6.08
C MET A 22 7.84 1.89 5.97
N LEU A 23 8.84 1.78 6.84
CA LEU A 23 9.79 0.66 6.91
C LEU A 23 10.03 0.27 8.38
N ASP A 24 8.96 -0.16 9.05
CA ASP A 24 9.15 -0.77 10.38
C ASP A 24 9.68 -2.19 10.21
N LEU A 25 11.01 -2.30 10.24
CA LEU A 25 11.71 -3.58 10.17
C LEU A 25 11.20 -4.59 11.20
N LYS A 26 10.73 -4.12 12.36
CA LYS A 26 10.16 -4.99 13.40
C LYS A 26 8.84 -5.64 12.97
N ILE A 27 8.06 -5.01 12.11
CA ILE A 27 6.85 -5.63 11.53
C ILE A 27 7.28 -6.77 10.61
N ILE A 28 8.26 -6.52 9.76
CA ILE A 28 8.80 -7.50 8.82
C ILE A 28 9.43 -8.68 9.58
N GLU A 29 10.27 -8.42 10.58
CA GLU A 29 10.89 -9.45 11.42
C GLU A 29 9.84 -10.32 12.11
N ARG A 30 8.81 -9.72 12.70
CA ARG A 30 7.71 -10.45 13.35
C ARG A 30 6.92 -11.30 12.38
N PHE A 31 6.65 -10.79 11.18
CA PHE A 31 5.97 -11.56 10.15
C PHE A 31 6.78 -12.81 9.80
N TYR A 32 8.06 -12.64 9.43
CA TYR A 32 8.91 -13.78 9.06
C TYR A 32 9.15 -14.75 10.21
N ALA A 33 9.21 -14.31 11.45
CA ALA A 33 9.32 -15.19 12.61
C ALA A 33 8.09 -16.10 12.78
N SER A 34 6.89 -15.60 12.49
CA SER A 34 5.63 -16.36 12.62
C SER A 34 5.26 -17.16 11.35
N PHE A 35 5.75 -16.75 10.19
CA PHE A 35 5.34 -17.28 8.89
C PHE A 35 5.53 -18.81 8.72
N PRO A 36 6.67 -19.42 9.12
CA PRO A 36 6.84 -20.87 9.01
C PRO A 36 5.76 -21.65 9.76
N ALA A 37 5.46 -21.28 11.00
CA ALA A 37 4.46 -21.94 11.82
C ALA A 37 3.05 -21.88 11.20
N LYS A 38 2.68 -20.74 10.64
CA LYS A 38 1.40 -20.56 9.93
C LYS A 38 1.31 -21.46 8.69
N VAL A 39 2.39 -21.53 7.92
CA VAL A 39 2.46 -22.38 6.72
C VAL A 39 2.37 -23.86 7.10
N ASP A 40 3.04 -24.30 8.17
CA ASP A 40 3.01 -25.69 8.61
C ASP A 40 1.64 -26.05 9.20
N TYR A 41 1.01 -25.14 9.92
CA TYR A 41 -0.38 -25.30 10.35
C TYR A 41 -1.32 -25.50 9.16
N ALA A 42 -1.23 -24.65 8.13
CA ALA A 42 -2.05 -24.77 6.94
C ALA A 42 -1.83 -26.10 6.20
N ARG A 43 -0.58 -26.58 6.10
CA ARG A 43 -0.25 -27.89 5.52
C ARG A 43 -0.90 -29.03 6.30
N THR A 44 -0.87 -28.95 7.62
CA THR A 44 -1.45 -29.99 8.49
C THR A 44 -2.96 -30.08 8.28
N ILE A 45 -3.65 -28.93 8.29
CA ILE A 45 -5.12 -28.91 8.11
C ILE A 45 -5.54 -29.34 6.73
N LEU A 46 -4.87 -28.89 5.67
CA LEU A 46 -5.21 -29.20 4.29
C LEU A 46 -4.68 -30.57 3.83
N SER A 47 -3.79 -31.18 4.61
CA SER A 47 -3.17 -32.50 4.32
C SER A 47 -2.59 -32.61 2.91
N ARG A 48 -2.02 -31.52 2.39
CA ARG A 48 -1.43 -31.47 1.04
C ARG A 48 -0.32 -30.42 0.94
N PRO A 49 0.56 -30.52 -0.08
CA PRO A 49 1.50 -29.46 -0.41
C PRO A 49 0.76 -28.15 -0.75
N LEU A 50 1.38 -27.02 -0.39
CA LEU A 50 0.89 -25.68 -0.71
C LEU A 50 1.70 -25.06 -1.85
N THR A 51 1.02 -24.38 -2.75
CA THR A 51 1.67 -23.52 -3.74
C THR A 51 2.32 -22.31 -3.06
N TYR A 52 3.19 -21.61 -3.78
CA TYR A 52 3.81 -20.38 -3.25
C TYR A 52 2.76 -19.33 -2.87
N THR A 53 1.78 -19.12 -3.74
CA THR A 53 0.68 -18.17 -3.49
C THR A 53 -0.13 -18.56 -2.26
N GLU A 54 -0.46 -19.83 -2.08
CA GLU A 54 -1.18 -20.31 -0.90
C GLU A 54 -0.39 -20.09 0.40
N LYS A 55 0.93 -20.26 0.39
CA LYS A 55 1.76 -19.96 1.55
C LYS A 55 1.66 -18.49 1.94
N ILE A 56 1.71 -17.57 0.96
CA ILE A 56 1.56 -16.14 1.20
C ILE A 56 0.17 -15.85 1.78
N LEU A 57 -0.90 -16.33 1.14
CA LEU A 57 -2.27 -16.10 1.60
C LEU A 57 -2.49 -16.64 3.02
N PHE A 58 -2.11 -17.88 3.29
CA PHE A 58 -2.29 -18.46 4.61
C PHE A 58 -1.43 -17.80 5.69
N GLY A 59 -0.26 -17.27 5.32
CA GLY A 59 0.56 -16.46 6.21
C GLY A 59 -0.09 -15.14 6.64
N HIS A 60 -1.03 -14.64 5.86
CA HIS A 60 -1.73 -13.36 6.10
C HIS A 60 -3.17 -13.52 6.58
N LEU A 61 -3.65 -14.75 6.85
CA LEU A 61 -4.99 -14.94 7.39
C LEU A 61 -5.17 -14.24 8.74
N ASN A 62 -6.31 -13.58 8.91
CA ASN A 62 -6.67 -12.95 10.17
C ASN A 62 -6.98 -14.01 11.25
N SER A 63 -7.63 -15.11 10.87
CA SER A 63 -7.90 -16.26 11.75
C SER A 63 -7.48 -17.55 11.09
N GLU A 64 -6.61 -18.31 11.77
CA GLU A 64 -6.14 -19.61 11.30
C GLU A 64 -7.29 -20.65 11.19
N SER A 65 -8.32 -20.51 12.01
CA SER A 65 -9.50 -21.40 11.98
C SER A 65 -10.27 -21.35 10.65
N SER A 66 -10.16 -20.27 9.90
CA SER A 66 -10.83 -20.11 8.60
C SER A 66 -10.29 -21.04 7.52
N ILE A 67 -9.10 -21.64 7.70
CA ILE A 67 -8.52 -22.61 6.76
C ILE A 67 -9.36 -23.88 6.66
N VAL A 68 -9.97 -24.32 7.75
CA VAL A 68 -10.69 -25.61 7.84
C VAL A 68 -11.78 -25.74 6.77
N ASN A 69 -12.44 -24.63 6.44
CA ASN A 69 -13.52 -24.61 5.46
C ASN A 69 -13.15 -23.86 4.18
N ALA A 70 -11.87 -23.56 3.97
CA ALA A 70 -11.42 -22.79 2.82
C ALA A 70 -11.58 -23.60 1.52
N LYS A 71 -12.53 -23.20 0.69
CA LYS A 71 -12.81 -23.80 -0.61
C LYS A 71 -12.59 -22.78 -1.72
N ARG A 72 -11.70 -23.13 -2.66
CA ARG A 72 -11.37 -22.26 -3.79
C ARG A 72 -12.62 -21.88 -4.59
N GLY A 73 -12.77 -20.59 -4.87
CA GLY A 73 -13.86 -20.03 -5.66
C GLY A 73 -15.20 -19.87 -4.94
N SER A 74 -15.27 -20.23 -3.63
CA SER A 74 -16.53 -20.11 -2.88
C SER A 74 -16.39 -19.59 -1.45
N SER A 75 -15.20 -19.70 -0.83
CA SER A 75 -15.00 -19.21 0.54
C SER A 75 -14.50 -17.78 0.56
N TYR A 76 -14.97 -17.02 1.54
CA TYR A 76 -14.48 -15.69 1.88
C TYR A 76 -13.65 -15.78 3.15
N ASN A 77 -12.51 -15.11 3.18
CA ASN A 77 -11.62 -15.05 4.33
C ASN A 77 -11.11 -13.63 4.54
N ASP A 78 -10.89 -13.27 5.79
CA ASP A 78 -10.28 -12.00 6.15
C ASP A 78 -8.76 -12.13 6.22
N PHE A 79 -8.08 -11.16 5.65
CA PHE A 79 -6.62 -11.11 5.60
C PHE A 79 -6.09 -9.88 6.30
N ASN A 80 -4.92 -10.00 6.92
CA ASN A 80 -4.17 -8.91 7.50
C ASN A 80 -3.08 -8.48 6.52
N PRO A 81 -3.25 -7.37 5.77
CA PRO A 81 -2.22 -6.90 4.85
C PRO A 81 -1.02 -6.34 5.62
N ASP A 82 0.17 -6.46 5.07
CA ASP A 82 1.39 -5.83 5.61
C ASP A 82 1.46 -4.35 5.25
N ARG A 83 0.88 -3.99 4.12
CA ARG A 83 0.93 -2.67 3.53
C ARG A 83 -0.25 -2.42 2.60
N VAL A 84 -0.65 -1.15 2.47
CA VAL A 84 -1.62 -0.72 1.47
C VAL A 84 -0.97 0.33 0.57
N ALA A 85 -0.95 0.09 -0.73
CA ALA A 85 -0.54 1.06 -1.74
C ALA A 85 -1.75 1.40 -2.62
N MET A 86 -2.04 2.69 -2.78
CA MET A 86 -3.21 3.19 -3.51
C MET A 86 -2.77 4.09 -4.65
N GLN A 87 -3.41 3.97 -5.79
CA GLN A 87 -3.27 4.93 -6.88
C GLN A 87 -4.23 6.11 -6.72
N ASP A 88 -3.90 7.25 -7.29
CA ASP A 88 -4.67 8.50 -7.17
C ASP A 88 -6.14 8.36 -7.63
N ALA A 89 -6.39 7.66 -8.72
CA ALA A 89 -7.74 7.51 -9.26
C ALA A 89 -8.69 6.76 -8.31
N THR A 90 -8.22 5.74 -7.58
CA THR A 90 -9.03 4.92 -6.68
C THR A 90 -8.89 5.29 -5.20
N ALA A 91 -7.79 5.93 -4.81
CA ALA A 91 -7.54 6.35 -3.43
C ALA A 91 -8.59 7.32 -2.90
N GLN A 92 -9.18 8.16 -3.76
CA GLN A 92 -10.23 9.10 -3.36
C GLN A 92 -11.38 8.38 -2.66
N MET A 93 -11.91 7.33 -3.28
CA MET A 93 -13.01 6.57 -2.71
C MET A 93 -12.59 5.77 -1.48
N ALA A 94 -11.42 5.13 -1.52
CA ALA A 94 -10.90 4.37 -0.39
C ALA A 94 -10.67 5.25 0.85
N LEU A 95 -10.09 6.43 0.66
CA LEU A 95 -9.85 7.38 1.74
C LEU A 95 -11.15 7.99 2.26
N LEU A 96 -12.12 8.28 1.41
CA LEU A 96 -13.43 8.75 1.83
C LEU A 96 -14.12 7.70 2.72
N GLN A 97 -14.11 6.43 2.31
CA GLN A 97 -14.65 5.34 3.12
C GLN A 97 -13.90 5.17 4.45
N PHE A 98 -12.57 5.31 4.44
CA PHE A 98 -11.76 5.27 5.65
C PHE A 98 -12.14 6.42 6.62
N MET A 99 -12.34 7.63 6.10
CA MET A 99 -12.79 8.77 6.90
C MET A 99 -14.17 8.53 7.51
N MET A 100 -15.10 7.96 6.74
CA MET A 100 -16.45 7.62 7.21
C MET A 100 -16.43 6.51 8.28
N ALA A 101 -15.43 5.64 8.27
CA ALA A 101 -15.23 4.62 9.31
C ALA A 101 -14.76 5.20 10.66
N GLY A 102 -14.46 6.49 10.74
CA GLY A 102 -14.13 7.20 11.97
C GLY A 102 -12.83 6.75 12.66
N LYS A 103 -11.88 6.23 11.89
CA LYS A 103 -10.57 5.82 12.42
C LYS A 103 -9.61 7.01 12.45
N ASP A 104 -8.83 7.12 13.53
CA ASP A 104 -7.88 8.22 13.71
C ASP A 104 -6.61 8.08 12.87
N LYS A 105 -6.18 6.85 12.62
CA LYS A 105 -4.96 6.52 11.88
C LYS A 105 -5.10 5.19 11.15
N VAL A 106 -4.31 5.02 10.09
CA VAL A 106 -4.15 3.73 9.43
C VAL A 106 -3.46 2.72 10.35
N SER A 107 -3.87 1.46 10.27
CA SER A 107 -3.33 0.38 11.11
C SER A 107 -2.07 -0.26 10.52
N VAL A 108 -1.85 -0.12 9.23
CA VAL A 108 -0.66 -0.60 8.51
C VAL A 108 -0.05 0.52 7.67
N PRO A 109 1.24 0.46 7.33
CA PRO A 109 1.87 1.43 6.44
C PRO A 109 1.06 1.57 5.15
N SER A 110 0.62 2.77 4.84
CA SER A 110 -0.23 3.06 3.68
C SER A 110 0.35 4.20 2.87
N THR A 111 0.25 4.12 1.55
CA THR A 111 0.76 5.13 0.63
C THR A 111 -0.23 5.43 -0.49
N VAL A 112 -0.24 6.68 -0.96
CA VAL A 112 -0.95 7.12 -2.15
C VAL A 112 0.06 7.58 -3.19
N HIS A 113 -0.10 7.15 -4.42
CA HIS A 113 0.79 7.44 -5.55
C HIS A 113 0.01 8.15 -6.64
N CYS A 114 0.46 9.35 -7.03
CA CYS A 114 -0.21 10.19 -8.02
C CYS A 114 0.47 10.09 -9.37
N ASP A 115 0.21 9.01 -10.10
CA ASP A 115 0.81 8.72 -11.41
C ASP A 115 -0.21 8.39 -12.52
N HIS A 116 -1.41 7.92 -12.20
CA HIS A 116 -2.38 7.48 -13.20
C HIS A 116 -3.14 8.61 -13.89
N LEU A 117 -3.20 9.80 -13.31
CA LEU A 117 -3.85 10.96 -13.91
C LEU A 117 -2.91 11.78 -14.80
N ILE A 118 -1.68 11.35 -14.99
CA ILE A 118 -0.69 11.97 -15.88
C ILE A 118 -0.77 11.30 -17.25
N GLN A 119 -1.11 12.06 -18.28
CA GLN A 119 -1.11 11.56 -19.67
C GLN A 119 0.30 11.56 -20.23
N ALA A 120 0.82 10.43 -20.62
CA ALA A 120 2.12 10.32 -21.29
C ALA A 120 1.95 10.56 -22.81
N LYS A 121 1.61 11.79 -23.20
CA LYS A 121 1.24 12.10 -24.59
C LYS A 121 2.22 13.02 -25.31
N VAL A 122 2.64 14.11 -24.67
CA VAL A 122 3.46 15.16 -25.32
C VAL A 122 4.89 15.12 -24.81
N GLY A 123 5.06 15.02 -23.49
CA GLY A 123 6.35 14.99 -22.82
C GLY A 123 6.20 15.21 -21.32
N SER A 124 7.19 14.76 -20.54
CA SER A 124 7.12 14.71 -19.08
C SER A 124 6.69 16.02 -18.44
N ASP A 125 7.34 17.13 -18.83
CA ASP A 125 7.12 18.43 -18.18
C ASP A 125 5.76 19.01 -18.52
N ILE A 126 5.34 18.90 -19.79
CA ILE A 126 4.06 19.42 -20.27
C ILE A 126 2.91 18.62 -19.71
N ASP A 127 3.01 17.30 -19.75
CA ASP A 127 1.95 16.41 -19.29
C ASP A 127 1.81 16.46 -17.77
N LEU A 128 2.92 16.61 -17.03
CA LEU A 128 2.90 16.81 -15.58
C LEU A 128 2.25 18.14 -15.19
N ALA A 129 2.64 19.24 -15.85
CA ALA A 129 2.06 20.56 -15.58
C ALA A 129 0.53 20.56 -15.83
N ARG A 130 0.10 19.96 -16.95
CA ARG A 130 -1.31 19.80 -17.28
C ARG A 130 -2.05 18.95 -16.25
N ALA A 131 -1.46 17.83 -15.78
CA ALA A 131 -2.07 16.97 -14.78
C ALA A 131 -2.26 17.70 -13.46
N ILE A 132 -1.26 18.46 -13.00
CA ILE A 132 -1.33 19.26 -11.77
C ILE A 132 -2.44 20.31 -11.85
N ASP A 133 -2.56 21.02 -12.96
CA ASP A 133 -3.60 22.01 -13.16
C ASP A 133 -4.99 21.37 -13.21
N SER A 134 -5.18 20.37 -14.08
CA SER A 134 -6.48 19.75 -14.33
C SER A 134 -7.01 18.90 -13.17
N ASN A 135 -6.15 18.37 -12.30
CA ASN A 135 -6.52 17.50 -11.19
C ASN A 135 -6.13 18.07 -9.82
N SER A 136 -6.00 19.39 -9.72
CA SER A 136 -5.59 20.08 -8.50
C SER A 136 -6.45 19.73 -7.28
N GLU A 137 -7.76 19.64 -7.44
CA GLU A 137 -8.69 19.26 -6.36
C GLU A 137 -8.42 17.86 -5.84
N VAL A 138 -8.19 16.89 -6.75
CA VAL A 138 -7.89 15.51 -6.40
C VAL A 138 -6.59 15.42 -5.61
N TYR A 139 -5.53 16.04 -6.13
CA TYR A 139 -4.22 16.01 -5.47
C TYR A 139 -4.24 16.70 -4.10
N ASN A 140 -4.92 17.84 -3.99
CA ASN A 140 -5.09 18.54 -2.72
C ASN A 140 -5.88 17.73 -1.69
N PHE A 141 -6.95 17.05 -2.12
CA PHE A 141 -7.71 16.13 -1.26
C PHE A 141 -6.81 15.00 -0.77
N LEU A 142 -6.13 14.29 -1.68
CA LEU A 142 -5.27 13.15 -1.35
C LEU A 142 -4.13 13.56 -0.42
N GLU A 143 -3.50 14.70 -0.65
CA GLU A 143 -2.43 15.22 0.20
C GLU A 143 -2.94 15.56 1.60
N SER A 144 -4.05 16.28 1.71
CA SER A 144 -4.61 16.71 2.98
C SER A 144 -5.05 15.53 3.85
N VAL A 145 -5.72 14.55 3.26
CA VAL A 145 -6.14 13.33 3.95
C VAL A 145 -4.95 12.48 4.35
N SER A 146 -3.99 12.30 3.45
CA SER A 146 -2.75 11.56 3.73
C SER A 146 -2.01 12.16 4.93
N LYS A 147 -1.85 13.48 4.95
CA LYS A 147 -1.22 14.21 6.06
C LYS A 147 -1.96 14.01 7.38
N LYS A 148 -3.30 14.08 7.36
CA LYS A 148 -4.14 13.93 8.56
C LYS A 148 -4.02 12.54 9.18
N TYR A 149 -4.03 11.49 8.37
CA TYR A 149 -4.12 10.10 8.84
C TYR A 149 -2.79 9.34 8.85
N GLY A 150 -1.68 10.02 8.56
CA GLY A 150 -0.34 9.41 8.58
C GLY A 150 -0.06 8.50 7.40
N ILE A 151 -0.69 8.77 6.26
CA ILE A 151 -0.52 8.05 4.99
C ILE A 151 0.61 8.72 4.20
N GLY A 152 1.46 7.91 3.58
CA GLY A 152 2.49 8.44 2.69
C GLY A 152 1.89 9.00 1.40
N PHE A 153 2.31 10.20 1.01
CA PHE A 153 1.83 10.85 -0.19
C PHE A 153 2.96 11.05 -1.21
N TRP A 154 2.86 10.34 -2.33
CA TRP A 154 3.75 10.47 -3.48
C TRP A 154 3.07 11.39 -4.48
N LYS A 155 3.49 12.67 -4.45
CA LYS A 155 2.94 13.72 -5.30
C LYS A 155 3.12 13.42 -6.79
N PRO A 156 2.36 14.09 -7.69
CA PRO A 156 2.55 13.95 -9.13
C PRO A 156 4.01 14.16 -9.54
N GLY A 157 4.54 13.25 -10.34
CA GLY A 157 5.94 13.26 -10.77
C GLY A 157 6.95 12.64 -9.79
N ALA A 158 6.52 12.15 -8.64
CA ALA A 158 7.43 11.55 -7.65
C ALA A 158 7.77 10.07 -7.93
N GLY A 159 7.10 9.43 -8.86
CA GLY A 159 7.30 8.03 -9.23
C GLY A 159 5.99 7.33 -9.51
N ILE A 160 6.06 6.07 -9.92
CA ILE A 160 4.90 5.24 -10.28
C ILE A 160 4.64 4.16 -9.23
N ILE A 161 3.36 3.89 -8.94
CA ILE A 161 2.94 2.89 -7.95
C ILE A 161 3.47 1.48 -8.25
N HIS A 162 3.58 1.12 -9.50
CA HIS A 162 4.04 -0.21 -9.91
C HIS A 162 5.52 -0.50 -9.61
N GLN A 163 6.27 0.47 -9.10
CA GLN A 163 7.65 0.33 -8.66
C GLN A 163 7.80 0.18 -7.13
N VAL A 164 6.71 0.09 -6.39
CA VAL A 164 6.72 0.08 -4.92
C VAL A 164 6.53 -1.32 -4.37
#